data_670786cc973ebe5cb90d53683b1e2d03
#
_entry.id   670786cc973ebe5cb90d53683b1e2d03
#
_cell.length_a   1.000
_cell.length_b   1.000
_cell.length_c   1.000
_cell.angle_alpha   90.00
_cell.angle_beta   90.00
_cell.angle_gamma   90.00
#
_symmetry.space_group_name_H-M   'P 1'
#
loop_
_entity.id
_entity.type
_entity.pdbx_description
1 polymer ?
#
loop_
_entity_poly.entity_id
_entity_poly.type
_entity_poly.pdbx_seq_one_letter_code
_entity_poly.pdbx_strand_id
1 'polypeptide(L)'
;TDDMGQSWRNISDGFFKTGTIGAIAVSESDPNVVYVGTGEHPVRGVMTSDGDGVYRSTDAGKTWKKIGLDESQHISRIVIDPRNPDVVFVAVQGALYSGSKQRGVYKSTDGGNTWKNVLYVDEKTGAVELSMDMTNPRILYAAMWEHGRLPWKVISGGPGSGLYKSTDNGETWEKLKEGLPEDHGSRDRLAKL
;
A
#
# COMPACT_ATOMS: atom_id res chain seq x y z
N THR A 1 -14.35 17.62 4.12
CA THR A 1 -15.11 18.33 5.17
C THR A 1 -14.18 19.29 5.91
N ASP A 2 -14.68 20.48 6.24
CA ASP A 2 -13.99 21.51 7.04
C ASP A 2 -14.81 21.84 8.32
N ASP A 3 -15.87 21.04 8.58
CA ASP A 3 -16.86 21.27 9.63
C ASP A 3 -17.17 20.00 10.45
N MET A 4 -16.13 19.18 10.70
CA MET A 4 -16.22 17.90 11.46
C MET A 4 -17.22 16.89 10.86
N GLY A 5 -17.38 16.88 9.53
CA GLY A 5 -18.21 15.92 8.83
C GLY A 5 -19.68 16.31 8.69
N GLN A 6 -20.04 17.53 9.02
CA GLN A 6 -21.42 18.02 8.82
C GLN A 6 -21.73 18.23 7.33
N SER A 7 -20.73 18.61 6.54
CA SER A 7 -20.82 18.68 5.08
C SER A 7 -19.62 18.01 4.41
N TRP A 8 -19.82 17.52 3.19
CA TRP A 8 -18.78 16.85 2.40
C TRP A 8 -18.73 17.42 1.00
N ARG A 9 -17.51 17.65 0.50
CA ARG A 9 -17.23 18.08 -0.86
C ARG A 9 -16.37 17.02 -1.55
N ASN A 10 -16.72 16.64 -2.78
CA ASN A 10 -15.86 15.84 -3.62
C ASN A 10 -14.64 16.67 -4.02
N ILE A 11 -13.44 16.08 -3.89
CA ILE A 11 -12.16 16.70 -4.20
C ILE A 11 -11.35 15.90 -5.22
N SER A 12 -11.91 14.84 -5.78
CA SER A 12 -11.23 13.92 -6.72
C SER A 12 -11.65 14.12 -8.17
N ASP A 13 -12.85 14.68 -8.41
CA ASP A 13 -13.40 14.83 -9.75
C ASP A 13 -12.53 15.73 -10.63
N GLY A 14 -12.28 15.24 -11.85
CA GLY A 14 -11.40 15.89 -12.82
C GLY A 14 -9.90 15.57 -12.65
N PHE A 15 -9.50 14.93 -11.55
CA PHE A 15 -8.11 14.53 -11.30
C PHE A 15 -7.90 13.03 -11.42
N PHE A 16 -8.74 12.22 -10.76
CA PHE A 16 -8.57 10.77 -10.74
C PHE A 16 -9.25 10.12 -11.94
N LYS A 17 -8.59 9.13 -12.53
CA LYS A 17 -9.13 8.38 -13.68
C LYS A 17 -9.85 7.11 -13.26
N THR A 18 -9.77 6.73 -11.99
CA THR A 18 -10.44 5.57 -11.40
C THR A 18 -11.32 5.99 -10.23
N GLY A 19 -12.41 5.28 -10.02
CA GLY A 19 -13.36 5.57 -8.93
C GLY A 19 -13.04 4.88 -7.61
N THR A 20 -11.96 4.07 -7.57
CA THR A 20 -11.63 3.28 -6.38
C THR A 20 -10.35 3.76 -5.72
N ILE A 21 -10.41 3.93 -4.40
CA ILE A 21 -9.31 4.35 -3.56
C ILE A 21 -8.99 3.21 -2.59
N GLY A 22 -7.73 2.76 -2.60
CA GLY A 22 -7.24 1.73 -1.70
C GLY A 22 -6.59 2.27 -0.43
N ALA A 23 -5.93 3.44 -0.55
CA ALA A 23 -5.23 4.04 0.58
C ALA A 23 -5.24 5.57 0.52
N ILE A 24 -5.30 6.21 1.69
CA ILE A 24 -5.13 7.66 1.86
C ILE A 24 -4.18 7.88 3.04
N ALA A 25 -3.23 8.80 2.89
CA ALA A 25 -2.36 9.24 3.96
C ALA A 25 -2.19 10.77 3.92
N VAL A 26 -2.29 11.38 5.09
CA VAL A 26 -2.03 12.81 5.31
C VAL A 26 -0.72 12.93 6.08
N SER A 27 0.16 13.83 5.68
CA SER A 27 1.42 14.05 6.38
C SER A 27 1.18 14.72 7.74
N GLU A 28 1.85 14.20 8.78
CA GLU A 28 1.81 14.80 10.12
C GLU A 28 2.59 16.12 10.17
N SER A 29 3.71 16.21 9.44
CA SER A 29 4.55 17.42 9.41
C SER A 29 3.99 18.56 8.54
N ASP A 30 3.16 18.23 7.53
CA ASP A 30 2.50 19.21 6.68
C ASP A 30 1.13 18.67 6.21
N PRO A 31 0.02 19.09 6.85
CA PRO A 31 -1.31 18.58 6.51
C PRO A 31 -1.81 19.00 5.12
N ASN A 32 -1.11 19.89 4.41
CA ASN A 32 -1.40 20.18 3.01
C ASN A 32 -0.93 19.05 2.08
N VAL A 33 0.01 18.21 2.54
CA VAL A 33 0.51 17.09 1.77
C VAL A 33 -0.32 15.85 2.04
N VAL A 34 -0.99 15.38 0.97
CA VAL A 34 -1.84 14.20 1.00
C VAL A 34 -1.43 13.26 -0.13
N TYR A 35 -1.33 11.97 0.17
CA TYR A 35 -1.13 10.92 -0.83
C TYR A 35 -2.35 10.03 -0.92
N VAL A 36 -2.68 9.63 -2.14
CA VAL A 36 -3.78 8.70 -2.45
C VAL A 36 -3.26 7.60 -3.34
N GLY A 37 -3.48 6.36 -2.91
CA GLY A 37 -3.25 5.15 -3.70
C GLY A 37 -4.57 4.64 -4.25
N THR A 38 -4.61 4.41 -5.56
CA THR A 38 -5.80 3.97 -6.26
C THR A 38 -5.90 2.46 -6.36
N GLY A 39 -7.06 1.97 -6.77
CA GLY A 39 -7.40 0.55 -6.82
C GLY A 39 -8.02 0.06 -5.52
N GLU A 40 -9.05 -0.74 -5.66
CA GLU A 40 -9.74 -1.29 -4.49
C GLU A 40 -8.85 -2.30 -3.76
N HIS A 41 -8.71 -2.19 -2.44
CA HIS A 41 -8.06 -3.23 -1.65
C HIS A 41 -8.87 -4.54 -1.75
N PRO A 42 -8.33 -5.62 -2.35
CA PRO A 42 -9.12 -6.79 -2.74
C PRO A 42 -9.41 -7.72 -1.56
N VAL A 43 -10.30 -7.30 -0.67
CA VAL A 43 -10.82 -8.11 0.43
C VAL A 43 -12.16 -8.77 0.11
N ARG A 44 -12.76 -8.47 -1.05
CA ARG A 44 -14.08 -8.98 -1.46
C ARG A 44 -14.01 -10.21 -2.34
N GLY A 45 -15.07 -11.03 -2.31
CA GLY A 45 -15.24 -12.19 -3.18
C GLY A 45 -15.59 -11.89 -4.63
N VAL A 46 -15.89 -10.64 -4.96
CA VAL A 46 -16.32 -10.18 -6.29
C VAL A 46 -15.17 -9.45 -7.00
N MET A 47 -15.40 -9.09 -8.25
CA MET A 47 -14.45 -8.31 -9.04
C MET A 47 -14.17 -6.96 -8.39
N THR A 48 -12.90 -6.58 -8.39
CA THR A 48 -12.41 -5.31 -7.89
C THR A 48 -12.06 -4.40 -9.04
N SER A 49 -12.13 -3.10 -8.81
CA SER A 49 -11.72 -2.09 -9.80
C SER A 49 -10.25 -1.79 -9.65
N ASP A 50 -9.52 -1.88 -10.75
CA ASP A 50 -8.10 -1.56 -10.81
C ASP A 50 -7.87 -0.06 -10.62
N GLY A 51 -6.76 0.26 -9.95
CA GLY A 51 -6.23 1.60 -9.87
C GLY A 51 -5.23 1.90 -10.98
N ASP A 52 -4.74 3.12 -11.00
CA ASP A 52 -3.79 3.62 -11.97
C ASP A 52 -2.57 4.30 -11.33
N GLY A 53 -2.32 4.03 -10.05
CA GLY A 53 -1.12 4.49 -9.36
C GLY A 53 -1.38 5.40 -8.17
N VAL A 54 -0.39 6.25 -7.87
CA VAL A 54 -0.38 7.16 -6.72
C VAL A 54 -0.60 8.59 -7.19
N TYR A 55 -1.41 9.33 -6.42
CA TYR A 55 -1.63 10.76 -6.57
C TYR A 55 -1.16 11.49 -5.32
N ARG A 56 -0.66 12.72 -5.50
CA ARG A 56 -0.22 13.62 -4.43
C ARG A 56 -0.92 14.97 -4.57
N SER A 57 -1.35 15.51 -3.46
CA SER A 57 -1.72 16.93 -3.29
C SER A 57 -0.70 17.61 -2.38
N THR A 58 -0.50 18.90 -2.58
CA THR A 58 0.30 19.79 -1.72
C THR A 58 -0.50 21.00 -1.25
N ASP A 59 -1.82 20.96 -1.41
CA ASP A 59 -2.75 22.04 -1.12
C ASP A 59 -4.03 21.55 -0.41
N ALA A 60 -3.87 20.51 0.44
CA ALA A 60 -4.95 19.89 1.21
C ALA A 60 -6.07 19.31 0.32
N GLY A 61 -5.70 18.72 -0.83
CA GLY A 61 -6.63 18.05 -1.73
C GLY A 61 -7.38 18.96 -2.69
N LYS A 62 -6.98 20.23 -2.83
CA LYS A 62 -7.61 21.13 -3.82
C LYS A 62 -7.19 20.78 -5.24
N THR A 63 -5.93 20.38 -5.42
CA THR A 63 -5.39 19.86 -6.68
C THR A 63 -4.59 18.60 -6.47
N TRP A 64 -4.52 17.77 -7.50
CA TRP A 64 -3.85 16.47 -7.45
C TRP A 64 -2.95 16.27 -8.66
N LYS A 65 -1.78 15.70 -8.42
CA LYS A 65 -0.84 15.28 -9.44
C LYS A 65 -0.63 13.78 -9.33
N LYS A 66 -0.75 13.07 -10.45
CA LYS A 66 -0.32 11.67 -10.54
C LYS A 66 1.19 11.59 -10.48
N ILE A 67 1.73 10.73 -9.64
CA ILE A 67 3.16 10.64 -9.33
C ILE A 67 3.76 9.25 -9.56
N GLY A 68 3.10 8.41 -10.35
CA GLY A 68 3.63 7.11 -10.82
C GLY A 68 2.98 5.90 -10.19
N LEU A 69 3.68 4.76 -10.26
CA LEU A 69 3.19 3.42 -9.95
C LEU A 69 1.95 3.04 -10.77
N ASP A 70 1.95 3.39 -12.05
CA ASP A 70 0.79 3.30 -12.95
C ASP A 70 0.24 1.88 -13.10
N GLU A 71 1.09 0.87 -12.98
CA GLU A 71 0.73 -0.54 -13.12
C GLU A 71 0.52 -1.25 -11.77
N SER A 72 0.44 -0.49 -10.67
CA SER A 72 0.25 -1.06 -9.33
C SER A 72 -1.07 -1.79 -9.15
N GLN A 73 -2.09 -1.45 -9.90
CA GLN A 73 -3.49 -1.92 -9.89
C GLN A 73 -4.16 -1.76 -8.51
N HIS A 74 -3.57 -2.29 -7.44
CA HIS A 74 -4.13 -2.22 -6.10
C HIS A 74 -3.10 -1.75 -5.09
N ILE A 75 -3.34 -0.59 -4.50
CA ILE A 75 -2.52 -0.01 -3.43
C ILE A 75 -3.28 -0.15 -2.11
N SER A 76 -2.72 -0.92 -1.19
CA SER A 76 -3.39 -1.27 0.07
C SER A 76 -3.10 -0.30 1.21
N ARG A 77 -1.90 0.29 1.22
CA ARG A 77 -1.46 1.19 2.29
C ARG A 77 -0.44 2.21 1.81
N ILE A 78 -0.50 3.41 2.39
CA ILE A 78 0.53 4.45 2.25
C ILE A 78 0.93 4.90 3.66
N VAL A 79 2.24 5.04 3.89
CA VAL A 79 2.80 5.55 5.14
C VAL A 79 3.82 6.62 4.81
N ILE A 80 3.73 7.76 5.52
CA ILE A 80 4.59 8.93 5.32
C ILE A 80 5.49 9.06 6.56
N ASP A 81 6.77 9.38 6.37
CA ASP A 81 7.64 9.72 7.50
C ASP A 81 7.07 10.95 8.23
N PRO A 82 6.81 10.89 9.54
CA PRO A 82 6.16 11.97 10.27
C PRO A 82 6.96 13.27 10.29
N ARG A 83 8.26 13.23 9.97
CA ARG A 83 9.18 14.37 9.98
C ARG A 83 9.44 14.95 8.59
N ASN A 84 9.15 14.17 7.53
CA ASN A 84 9.46 14.58 6.16
C ASN A 84 8.37 14.09 5.20
N PRO A 85 7.50 14.97 4.67
CA PRO A 85 6.40 14.61 3.79
C PRO A 85 6.84 14.05 2.43
N ASP A 86 8.12 14.21 2.08
CA ASP A 86 8.65 13.70 0.82
C ASP A 86 9.17 12.26 0.92
N VAL A 87 9.30 11.72 2.16
CA VAL A 87 9.62 10.31 2.40
C VAL A 87 8.34 9.52 2.59
N VAL A 88 8.02 8.67 1.62
CA VAL A 88 6.76 7.92 1.59
C VAL A 88 6.98 6.48 1.16
N PHE A 89 6.24 5.58 1.80
CA PHE A 89 6.20 4.16 1.49
C PHE A 89 4.81 3.77 1.02
N VAL A 90 4.76 2.93 0.00
CA VAL A 90 3.52 2.45 -0.62
C VAL A 90 3.52 0.93 -0.66
N ALA A 91 2.52 0.32 -0.05
CA ALA A 91 2.25 -1.11 -0.14
C ALA A 91 1.44 -1.39 -1.40
N VAL A 92 2.05 -2.10 -2.35
CA VAL A 92 1.43 -2.48 -3.60
C VAL A 92 1.06 -3.96 -3.54
N GLN A 93 -0.25 -4.22 -3.56
CA GLN A 93 -0.79 -5.56 -3.60
C GLN A 93 -0.67 -6.15 -5.00
N GLY A 94 -0.77 -5.33 -6.05
CA GLY A 94 -0.61 -5.71 -7.45
C GLY A 94 -1.83 -6.39 -8.05
N ALA A 95 -1.66 -6.97 -9.22
CA ALA A 95 -2.71 -7.59 -10.01
C ALA A 95 -3.39 -8.76 -9.28
N LEU A 96 -4.73 -8.83 -9.33
CA LEU A 96 -5.50 -9.88 -8.67
C LEU A 96 -5.58 -11.18 -9.51
N TYR A 97 -5.64 -11.04 -10.84
CA TYR A 97 -5.90 -12.15 -11.76
C TYR A 97 -4.66 -12.66 -12.49
N SER A 98 -3.50 -12.05 -12.26
CA SER A 98 -2.23 -12.42 -12.88
C SER A 98 -1.05 -12.22 -11.93
N GLY A 99 0.11 -12.76 -12.29
CA GLY A 99 1.37 -12.36 -11.67
C GLY A 99 1.70 -10.91 -12.03
N SER A 100 2.43 -10.22 -11.14
CA SER A 100 2.85 -8.84 -11.36
C SER A 100 4.22 -8.56 -10.74
N LYS A 101 5.11 -7.96 -11.52
CA LYS A 101 6.41 -7.45 -11.03
C LYS A 101 6.26 -6.15 -10.22
N GLN A 102 5.08 -5.55 -10.25
CA GLN A 102 4.77 -4.30 -9.54
C GLN A 102 4.30 -4.51 -8.10
N ARG A 103 4.43 -5.73 -7.57
CA ARG A 103 4.08 -6.07 -6.18
C ARG A 103 5.18 -5.66 -5.21
N GLY A 104 4.80 -5.47 -3.94
CA GLY A 104 5.76 -5.24 -2.86
C GLY A 104 5.66 -3.87 -2.22
N VAL A 105 6.73 -3.43 -1.56
CA VAL A 105 6.81 -2.12 -0.94
C VAL A 105 7.68 -1.20 -1.77
N TYR A 106 7.14 -0.05 -2.11
CA TYR A 106 7.85 1.02 -2.81
C TYR A 106 8.16 2.17 -1.85
N LYS A 107 9.33 2.78 -2.03
CA LYS A 107 9.79 3.95 -1.30
C LYS A 107 10.09 5.07 -2.26
N SER A 108 9.69 6.28 -1.90
CA SER A 108 10.17 7.53 -2.48
C SER A 108 10.81 8.38 -1.38
N THR A 109 11.80 9.19 -1.74
CA THR A 109 12.44 10.18 -0.87
C THR A 109 12.38 11.60 -1.44
N ASP A 110 11.62 11.77 -2.52
CA ASP A 110 11.51 13.01 -3.30
C ASP A 110 10.05 13.37 -3.62
N GLY A 111 9.14 12.95 -2.74
CA GLY A 111 7.72 13.27 -2.86
C GLY A 111 7.02 12.52 -3.98
N GLY A 112 7.55 11.37 -4.41
CA GLY A 112 6.97 10.53 -5.44
C GLY A 112 7.45 10.85 -6.86
N ASN A 113 8.48 11.69 -7.03
CA ASN A 113 9.06 11.91 -8.35
C ASN A 113 9.82 10.67 -8.84
N THR A 114 10.45 9.92 -7.91
CA THR A 114 11.08 8.63 -8.18
C THR A 114 10.64 7.57 -7.18
N TRP A 115 10.60 6.31 -7.61
CA TRP A 115 10.18 5.16 -6.80
C TRP A 115 11.21 4.04 -6.88
N LYS A 116 11.56 3.48 -5.72
CA LYS A 116 12.39 2.28 -5.57
C LYS A 116 11.54 1.16 -4.97
N ASN A 117 11.50 -0.01 -5.59
CA ASN A 117 10.95 -1.20 -4.93
C ASN A 117 11.96 -1.68 -3.88
N VAL A 118 11.60 -1.56 -2.60
CA VAL A 118 12.48 -1.86 -1.46
C VAL A 118 12.19 -3.21 -0.82
N LEU A 119 11.02 -3.80 -1.10
CA LEU A 119 10.68 -5.16 -0.70
C LEU A 119 9.87 -5.83 -1.80
N TYR A 120 10.50 -6.75 -2.50
CA TYR A 120 9.88 -7.61 -3.51
C TYR A 120 10.14 -9.07 -3.15
N VAL A 121 9.12 -9.89 -3.13
CA VAL A 121 9.23 -11.33 -2.86
C VAL A 121 9.16 -12.12 -4.16
N ASP A 122 8.05 -12.06 -4.85
CA ASP A 122 7.81 -12.69 -6.14
C ASP A 122 6.59 -12.07 -6.86
N GLU A 123 6.26 -12.57 -8.07
CA GLU A 123 5.14 -12.08 -8.87
C GLU A 123 3.75 -12.39 -8.30
N LYS A 124 3.66 -13.22 -7.25
CA LYS A 124 2.38 -13.65 -6.63
C LYS A 124 2.15 -13.02 -5.28
N THR A 125 3.20 -12.45 -4.66
CA THR A 125 3.18 -11.94 -3.29
C THR A 125 3.20 -10.43 -3.28
N GLY A 126 2.13 -9.80 -2.83
CA GLY A 126 2.00 -8.35 -2.70
C GLY A 126 2.02 -7.88 -1.25
N ALA A 127 2.30 -6.59 -1.04
CA ALA A 127 2.19 -5.96 0.26
C ALA A 127 0.73 -5.56 0.51
N VAL A 128 0.16 -6.02 1.63
CA VAL A 128 -1.26 -5.77 1.98
C VAL A 128 -1.42 -4.86 3.17
N GLU A 129 -0.39 -4.74 4.01
CA GLU A 129 -0.35 -3.79 5.12
C GLU A 129 1.07 -3.29 5.31
N LEU A 130 1.18 -2.07 5.80
CA LEU A 130 2.44 -1.42 6.11
C LEU A 130 2.26 -0.54 7.35
N SER A 131 3.13 -0.71 8.33
CA SER A 131 3.15 0.06 9.56
C SER A 131 4.54 0.63 9.81
N MET A 132 4.58 1.83 10.36
CA MET A 132 5.81 2.53 10.75
C MET A 132 5.72 2.91 12.21
N ASP A 133 6.82 2.79 12.93
CA ASP A 133 6.94 3.39 14.26
C ASP A 133 7.09 4.90 14.10
N MET A 134 6.03 5.65 14.44
CA MET A 134 5.99 7.10 14.26
C MET A 134 6.98 7.86 15.15
N THR A 135 7.49 7.20 16.21
CA THR A 135 8.53 7.76 17.09
C THR A 135 9.94 7.45 16.56
N ASN A 136 10.08 6.34 15.84
CA ASN A 136 11.32 5.92 15.20
C ASN A 136 11.06 5.40 13.77
N PRO A 137 10.91 6.28 12.78
CA PRO A 137 10.55 5.92 11.40
C PRO A 137 11.52 4.98 10.67
N ARG A 138 12.66 4.67 11.29
CA ARG A 138 13.56 3.63 10.78
C ARG A 138 12.95 2.23 10.89
N ILE A 139 11.99 2.04 11.82
CA ILE A 139 11.34 0.76 12.06
C ILE A 139 10.05 0.71 11.27
N LEU A 140 9.98 -0.28 10.35
CA LEU A 140 8.79 -0.57 9.57
C LEU A 140 8.46 -2.06 9.63
N TYR A 141 7.18 -2.35 9.47
CA TYR A 141 6.65 -3.70 9.31
C TYR A 141 5.80 -3.77 8.05
N ALA A 142 5.96 -4.82 7.26
CA ALA A 142 5.16 -5.08 6.08
C ALA A 142 4.55 -6.48 6.14
N ALA A 143 3.23 -6.57 5.99
CA ALA A 143 2.57 -7.84 5.78
C ALA A 143 2.52 -8.15 4.29
N MET A 144 3.15 -9.26 3.90
CA MET A 144 3.20 -9.76 2.54
C MET A 144 2.23 -10.92 2.38
N TRP A 145 1.43 -10.91 1.33
CA TRP A 145 0.40 -11.92 1.08
C TRP A 145 0.52 -12.46 -0.34
N GLU A 146 0.73 -13.78 -0.43
CA GLU A 146 0.62 -14.49 -1.69
C GLU A 146 -0.85 -14.70 -2.00
N HIS A 147 -1.35 -14.05 -3.06
CA HIS A 147 -2.76 -14.06 -3.39
C HIS A 147 -3.00 -14.02 -4.90
N GLY A 148 -4.15 -14.53 -5.29
CA GLY A 148 -4.59 -14.49 -6.67
C GLY A 148 -5.98 -15.10 -6.83
N ARG A 149 -6.59 -14.83 -7.97
CA ARG A 149 -7.89 -15.39 -8.33
C ARG A 149 -7.83 -16.07 -9.68
N LEU A 150 -8.38 -17.24 -9.70
CA LEU A 150 -8.72 -17.99 -10.90
C LEU A 150 -10.23 -18.15 -10.96
N PRO A 151 -10.84 -18.40 -12.13
CA PRO A 151 -12.30 -18.57 -12.25
C PRO A 151 -12.90 -19.61 -11.30
N TRP A 152 -12.11 -20.60 -10.90
CA TRP A 152 -12.53 -21.72 -10.05
C TRP A 152 -11.84 -21.79 -8.69
N LYS A 153 -10.91 -20.86 -8.39
CA LYS A 153 -10.08 -20.94 -7.17
C LYS A 153 -9.65 -19.57 -6.69
N VAL A 154 -9.77 -19.35 -5.39
CA VAL A 154 -9.09 -18.25 -4.69
C VAL A 154 -7.77 -18.79 -4.12
N ILE A 155 -6.65 -18.12 -4.41
CA ILE A 155 -5.36 -18.35 -3.79
C ILE A 155 -5.25 -17.34 -2.65
N SER A 156 -5.08 -17.83 -1.42
CA SER A 156 -4.95 -17.01 -0.23
C SER A 156 -3.92 -17.66 0.68
N GLY A 157 -2.74 -17.08 0.71
CA GLY A 157 -1.57 -17.62 1.41
C GLY A 157 -0.68 -18.51 0.54
N GLY A 158 0.57 -18.61 0.94
CA GLY A 158 1.62 -19.38 0.30
C GLY A 158 2.98 -19.06 0.90
N PRO A 159 4.09 -19.67 0.42
CA PRO A 159 5.43 -19.50 0.98
C PRO A 159 5.96 -18.05 0.93
N GLY A 160 5.45 -17.23 0.00
CA GLY A 160 5.76 -15.81 -0.07
C GLY A 160 5.12 -14.99 1.04
N SER A 161 4.01 -15.44 1.63
CA SER A 161 3.32 -14.73 2.70
C SER A 161 4.15 -14.66 3.97
N GLY A 162 3.99 -13.58 4.72
CA GLY A 162 4.66 -13.41 6.01
C GLY A 162 4.78 -11.96 6.44
N LEU A 163 5.26 -11.77 7.66
CA LEU A 163 5.56 -10.48 8.23
C LEU A 163 7.05 -10.18 8.04
N TYR A 164 7.35 -9.00 7.53
CA TYR A 164 8.70 -8.51 7.30
C TYR A 164 8.95 -7.27 8.14
N LYS A 165 10.16 -7.12 8.62
CA LYS A 165 10.62 -5.98 9.43
C LYS A 165 11.82 -5.31 8.79
N SER A 166 11.84 -4.00 8.80
CA SER A 166 13.01 -3.17 8.53
C SER A 166 13.38 -2.38 9.79
N THR A 167 14.68 -2.13 9.98
CA THR A 167 15.22 -1.28 11.07
C THR A 167 16.11 -0.17 10.53
N ASP A 168 16.16 0.00 9.23
CA ASP A 168 17.03 0.94 8.50
C ASP A 168 16.28 1.84 7.52
N ASN A 169 15.02 2.17 7.86
CA ASN A 169 14.17 3.02 7.01
C ASN A 169 13.82 2.37 5.67
N GLY A 170 13.59 1.05 5.67
CA GLY A 170 13.15 0.31 4.52
C GLY A 170 14.25 -0.02 3.50
N GLU A 171 15.53 0.15 3.82
CA GLU A 171 16.61 -0.22 2.89
C GLU A 171 16.81 -1.73 2.83
N THR A 172 16.68 -2.41 3.98
CA THR A 172 16.71 -3.88 4.08
C THR A 172 15.52 -4.40 4.87
N TRP A 173 15.12 -5.64 4.57
CA TRP A 173 13.96 -6.29 5.19
C TRP A 173 14.28 -7.72 5.57
N GLU A 174 13.85 -8.12 6.78
CA GLU A 174 13.98 -9.47 7.30
C GLU A 174 12.59 -10.08 7.49
N LYS A 175 12.40 -11.31 6.98
CA LYS A 175 11.17 -12.08 7.26
C LYS A 175 11.21 -12.60 8.68
N LEU A 176 10.21 -12.22 9.49
CA LEU A 176 10.07 -12.70 10.86
C LEU A 176 9.63 -14.16 10.85
N LYS A 177 10.29 -14.98 11.68
CA LYS A 177 10.02 -16.42 11.80
C LYS A 177 9.59 -16.81 13.21
N GLU A 178 10.04 -16.06 14.20
CA GLU A 178 9.81 -16.36 15.62
C GLU A 178 8.67 -15.51 16.19
N GLY A 179 7.96 -16.05 17.19
CA GLY A 179 6.89 -15.34 17.87
C GLY A 179 5.58 -15.21 17.09
N LEU A 180 5.52 -15.77 15.90
CA LEU A 180 4.31 -15.83 15.07
C LEU A 180 3.59 -17.17 15.30
N PRO A 181 2.25 -17.22 15.13
CA PRO A 181 1.52 -18.48 15.17
C PRO A 181 2.09 -19.48 14.15
N GLU A 182 2.33 -20.71 14.58
CA GLU A 182 2.71 -21.77 13.66
C GLU A 182 1.58 -22.05 12.64
N ASP A 183 1.97 -22.28 11.39
CA ASP A 183 1.04 -22.71 10.35
C ASP A 183 0.65 -24.18 10.59
N HIS A 184 -0.40 -24.42 11.32
CA HIS A 184 -0.98 -25.75 11.55
C HIS A 184 -1.79 -26.25 10.34
N GLY A 185 -1.40 -25.91 9.11
CA GLY A 185 -2.00 -26.39 7.87
C GLY A 185 -3.24 -25.60 7.41
N SER A 186 -3.62 -24.54 8.10
CA SER A 186 -4.59 -23.57 7.58
C SER A 186 -3.81 -22.36 7.03
N ARG A 187 -3.55 -22.39 5.76
CA ARG A 187 -2.81 -21.34 5.00
C ARG A 187 -3.47 -19.95 5.03
N ASP A 188 -4.56 -19.81 5.76
CA ASP A 188 -5.44 -18.63 5.73
C ASP A 188 -5.30 -17.72 6.96
N ARG A 189 -4.51 -18.09 7.98
CA ARG A 189 -4.52 -17.35 9.25
C ARG A 189 -3.65 -16.10 9.27
N LEU A 190 -2.55 -16.06 8.53
CA LEU A 190 -1.68 -14.87 8.45
C LEU A 190 -2.28 -13.75 7.59
N ALA A 191 -3.22 -14.06 6.73
CA ALA A 191 -3.96 -13.07 5.94
C ALA A 191 -5.12 -12.40 6.71
N LYS A 192 -5.31 -12.75 7.99
CA LYS A 192 -6.39 -12.23 8.85
C LYS A 192 -5.90 -11.38 10.02
N LEU A 193 -4.61 -11.11 10.10
CA LEU A 193 -4.02 -10.13 11.02
C LEU A 193 -3.90 -8.77 10.35
#